data_ed296c69849c11a25ec9fd045c011a17
#
_entry.id   ed296c69849c11a25ec9fd045c011a17
#
_cell.length_a   1.000
_cell.length_b   1.000
_cell.length_c   1.000
_cell.angle_alpha   90.00
_cell.angle_beta   90.00
_cell.angle_gamma   90.00
#
_symmetry.space_group_name_H-M   'P 1'
#
loop_
_entity.id
_entity.type
_entity.pdbx_description
1 polymer ?
#
loop_
_entity_poly.entity_id
_entity_poly.type
_entity_poly.pdbx_seq_one_letter_code
_entity_poly.pdbx_strand_id
1 'polypeptide(L)'
;MSAIWIARALQLPDPRSFGSKNPGATNMLRSNKYAAALTYCFDICKGIVCTVIPLSLGYSTGFAYSCGVMAVLGHLYPILHNFRGGKGAATYFGVVISLNSMVGLIAFGIWSGTLLIWRNVGLSAIITSLSTPILFAASAHLYPLTAPAIALSTLIIIRHATNLYELIKKNEAIEKASDHQD
;
A
#
# COMPACT_ATOMS: atom_id res chain seq x y z
N MET A 1 9.09 10.54 -3.92
CA MET A 1 8.32 10.20 -2.69
C MET A 1 7.34 11.33 -2.41
N SER A 2 6.03 11.08 -2.66
CA SER A 2 4.95 12.05 -2.48
C SER A 2 4.96 12.70 -1.09
N ALA A 3 5.00 11.89 -0.02
CA ALA A 3 5.01 12.37 1.36
C ALA A 3 6.13 13.39 1.65
N ILE A 4 7.35 13.16 1.14
CA ILE A 4 8.48 14.07 1.38
C ILE A 4 8.29 15.40 0.64
N TRP A 5 7.82 15.35 -0.62
CA TRP A 5 7.56 16.54 -1.41
C TRP A 5 6.41 17.37 -0.83
N ILE A 6 5.32 16.70 -0.42
CA ILE A 6 4.17 17.34 0.21
C ILE A 6 4.57 17.96 1.56
N ALA A 7 5.33 17.26 2.40
CA ALA A 7 5.82 17.80 3.66
C ALA A 7 6.64 19.06 3.43
N ARG A 8 7.56 19.07 2.47
CA ARG A 8 8.36 20.25 2.11
C ARG A 8 7.49 21.41 1.61
N ALA A 9 6.56 21.15 0.69
CA ALA A 9 5.68 22.18 0.13
C ALA A 9 4.77 22.82 1.17
N LEU A 10 4.35 22.06 2.19
CA LEU A 10 3.49 22.53 3.29
C LEU A 10 4.29 22.92 4.54
N GLN A 11 5.62 23.00 4.47
CA GLN A 11 6.50 23.35 5.59
C GLN A 11 6.28 22.46 6.83
N LEU A 12 5.96 21.18 6.62
CA LEU A 12 5.77 20.20 7.68
C LEU A 12 7.09 19.44 7.96
N PRO A 13 7.24 18.83 9.14
CA PRO A 13 8.38 17.97 9.46
C PRO A 13 8.54 16.82 8.45
N ASP A 14 9.78 16.42 8.18
CA ASP A 14 10.06 15.28 7.30
C ASP A 14 9.43 14.00 7.88
N PRO A 15 8.60 13.25 7.11
CA PRO A 15 7.93 12.06 7.62
C PRO A 15 8.89 10.96 8.09
N ARG A 16 10.17 11.04 7.74
CA ARG A 16 11.21 10.11 8.19
C ARG A 16 11.76 10.44 9.59
N SER A 17 11.43 11.61 10.15
CA SER A 17 11.91 12.05 11.47
C SER A 17 10.94 11.75 12.61
N PHE A 18 9.67 11.39 12.32
CA PHE A 18 8.66 11.18 13.36
C PHE A 18 7.83 9.90 13.15
N GLY A 19 7.10 9.51 14.19
CA GLY A 19 6.15 8.39 14.18
C GLY A 19 6.78 7.07 13.71
N SER A 20 6.20 6.44 12.70
CA SER A 20 6.71 5.18 12.13
C SER A 20 7.96 5.36 11.25
N LYS A 21 8.42 6.58 11.05
CA LYS A 21 9.52 6.95 10.15
C LYS A 21 9.31 6.51 8.69
N ASN A 22 8.12 6.02 8.35
CA ASN A 22 7.73 5.60 7.02
C ASN A 22 7.18 6.79 6.22
N PRO A 23 7.70 7.11 5.02
CA PRO A 23 7.23 8.24 4.22
C PRO A 23 5.96 7.89 3.43
N GLY A 24 4.87 7.65 4.13
CA GLY A 24 3.56 7.30 3.58
C GLY A 24 2.40 8.01 4.29
N ALA A 25 1.21 7.95 3.69
CA ALA A 25 0.02 8.68 4.12
C ALA A 25 -0.35 8.42 5.60
N THR A 26 -0.28 7.18 6.08
CA THR A 26 -0.61 6.83 7.47
C THR A 26 0.30 7.54 8.48
N ASN A 27 1.58 7.73 8.16
CA ASN A 27 2.49 8.47 9.03
C ASN A 27 2.24 9.99 8.92
N MET A 28 1.97 10.50 7.71
CA MET A 28 1.61 11.90 7.48
C MET A 28 0.35 12.32 8.25
N LEU A 29 -0.59 11.39 8.46
CA LEU A 29 -1.82 11.65 9.23
C LEU A 29 -1.54 12.10 10.68
N ARG A 30 -0.40 11.70 11.24
CA ARG A 30 0.03 12.10 12.59
C ARG A 30 0.46 13.58 12.65
N SER A 31 0.81 14.18 11.53
CA SER A 31 1.23 15.56 11.41
C SER A 31 0.11 16.44 10.84
N ASN A 32 -0.47 16.05 9.70
CA ASN A 32 -1.49 16.85 9.03
C ASN A 32 -2.41 15.96 8.17
N LYS A 33 -3.72 16.05 8.37
CA LYS A 33 -4.72 15.24 7.66
C LYS A 33 -4.80 15.55 6.16
N TYR A 34 -4.61 16.80 5.75
CA TYR A 34 -4.62 17.18 4.34
C TYR A 34 -3.38 16.67 3.61
N ALA A 35 -2.21 16.79 4.25
CA ALA A 35 -0.97 16.23 3.72
C ALA A 35 -1.05 14.70 3.59
N ALA A 36 -1.71 14.02 4.53
CA ALA A 36 -1.97 12.58 4.44
C ALA A 36 -2.87 12.22 3.26
N ALA A 37 -3.98 12.94 3.08
CA ALA A 37 -4.90 12.73 1.95
C ALA A 37 -4.18 12.96 0.61
N LEU A 38 -3.46 14.06 0.46
CA LEU A 38 -2.66 14.34 -0.73
C LEU A 38 -1.63 13.24 -1.00
N THR A 39 -0.90 12.80 0.04
CA THR A 39 0.07 11.71 -0.09
C THR A 39 -0.60 10.44 -0.61
N TYR A 40 -1.75 10.08 -0.05
CA TYR A 40 -2.51 8.89 -0.45
C TYR A 40 -2.97 9.00 -1.90
N CYS A 41 -3.55 10.13 -2.30
CA CYS A 41 -3.98 10.39 -3.67
C CYS A 41 -2.81 10.30 -4.66
N PHE A 42 -1.70 10.97 -4.38
CA PHE A 42 -0.52 10.90 -5.27
C PHE A 42 0.07 9.50 -5.36
N ASP A 43 0.04 8.73 -4.26
CA ASP A 43 0.53 7.35 -4.25
C ASP A 43 -0.36 6.42 -5.07
N ILE A 44 -1.69 6.60 -5.06
CA ILE A 44 -2.62 5.89 -5.93
C ILE A 44 -2.43 6.34 -7.38
N CYS A 45 -2.43 7.65 -7.62
CA CYS A 45 -2.34 8.22 -8.97
C CYS A 45 -1.12 7.72 -9.74
N LYS A 46 0.05 7.57 -9.10
CA LYS A 46 1.23 7.05 -9.81
C LYS A 46 1.06 5.59 -10.25
N GLY A 47 0.36 4.76 -9.47
CA GLY A 47 -0.01 3.40 -9.88
C GLY A 47 -0.98 3.41 -11.07
N ILE A 48 -2.00 4.28 -10.99
CA ILE A 48 -2.98 4.45 -12.08
C ILE A 48 -2.28 4.91 -13.36
N VAL A 49 -1.52 5.99 -13.31
CA VAL A 49 -0.86 6.59 -14.48
C VAL A 49 0.08 5.59 -15.16
N CYS A 50 0.92 4.89 -14.38
CA CYS A 50 1.85 3.91 -14.92
C CYS A 50 1.16 2.67 -15.53
N THR A 51 -0.09 2.40 -15.18
CA THR A 51 -0.86 1.28 -15.73
C THR A 51 -1.77 1.72 -16.88
N VAL A 52 -2.48 2.84 -16.71
CA VAL A 52 -3.46 3.32 -17.71
C VAL A 52 -2.78 3.81 -19.00
N ILE A 53 -1.64 4.51 -18.90
CA ILE A 53 -0.95 5.01 -20.09
C ILE A 53 -0.58 3.87 -21.04
N PRO A 54 0.09 2.77 -20.63
CA PRO A 54 0.33 1.65 -21.54
C PRO A 54 -0.95 1.03 -22.10
N LEU A 55 -2.01 0.88 -21.30
CA LEU A 55 -3.30 0.36 -21.78
C LEU A 55 -3.92 1.26 -22.85
N SER A 56 -3.91 2.58 -22.65
CA SER A 56 -4.46 3.56 -23.63
C SER A 56 -3.66 3.63 -24.91
N LEU A 57 -2.39 3.24 -24.87
CA LEU A 57 -1.52 3.12 -26.04
C LEU A 57 -1.64 1.76 -26.76
N GLY A 58 -2.54 0.86 -26.29
CA GLY A 58 -2.81 -0.43 -26.91
C GLY A 58 -1.83 -1.54 -26.52
N TYR A 59 -0.99 -1.34 -25.49
CA TYR A 59 -0.13 -2.42 -25.00
C TYR A 59 -0.94 -3.47 -24.23
N SER A 60 -0.38 -4.68 -24.14
CA SER A 60 -1.03 -5.79 -23.43
C SER A 60 -1.20 -5.51 -21.93
N THR A 61 -2.21 -6.14 -21.32
CA THR A 61 -2.45 -6.09 -19.87
C THR A 61 -1.21 -6.51 -19.07
N GLY A 62 -0.46 -7.51 -19.56
CA GLY A 62 0.79 -7.95 -18.92
C GLY A 62 1.87 -6.88 -18.92
N PHE A 63 2.03 -6.14 -20.03
CA PHE A 63 2.98 -5.03 -20.11
C PHE A 63 2.56 -3.88 -19.19
N ALA A 64 1.28 -3.50 -19.20
CA ALA A 64 0.75 -2.47 -18.32
C ALA A 64 0.90 -2.82 -16.85
N TYR A 65 0.66 -4.08 -16.48
CA TYR A 65 0.94 -4.57 -15.13
C TYR A 65 2.41 -4.44 -14.77
N SER A 66 3.31 -4.81 -15.67
CA SER A 66 4.76 -4.67 -15.44
C SER A 66 5.17 -3.22 -15.18
N CYS A 67 4.61 -2.26 -15.92
CA CYS A 67 4.81 -0.83 -15.65
C CYS A 67 4.28 -0.41 -14.27
N GLY A 68 3.12 -0.91 -13.88
CA GLY A 68 2.56 -0.73 -12.54
C GLY A 68 3.45 -1.33 -11.44
N VAL A 69 3.99 -2.54 -11.65
CA VAL A 69 4.96 -3.18 -10.75
C VAL A 69 6.19 -2.29 -10.56
N MET A 70 6.74 -1.73 -11.65
CA MET A 70 7.88 -0.82 -11.57
C MET A 70 7.55 0.46 -10.79
N ALA A 71 6.32 0.98 -10.89
CA ALA A 71 5.87 2.11 -10.06
C ALA A 71 5.82 1.75 -8.56
N VAL A 72 5.37 0.54 -8.22
CA VAL A 72 5.38 0.04 -6.84
C VAL A 72 6.82 -0.15 -6.35
N LEU A 73 7.68 -0.79 -7.12
CA LEU A 73 9.09 -0.97 -6.77
C LEU A 73 9.82 0.36 -6.58
N GLY A 74 9.58 1.35 -7.45
CA GLY A 74 10.12 2.70 -7.32
C GLY A 74 9.59 3.44 -6.08
N HIS A 75 8.37 3.10 -5.62
CA HIS A 75 7.88 3.60 -4.33
C HIS A 75 8.53 2.90 -3.13
N LEU A 76 8.77 1.59 -3.21
CA LEU A 76 9.40 0.81 -2.13
C LEU A 76 10.89 1.15 -1.99
N TYR A 77 11.57 1.32 -3.13
CA TYR A 77 13.02 1.48 -3.24
C TYR A 77 13.40 2.70 -4.09
N PRO A 78 13.04 3.93 -3.67
CA PRO A 78 13.29 5.13 -4.45
C PRO A 78 14.79 5.46 -4.49
N ILE A 79 15.38 5.46 -5.70
CA ILE A 79 16.82 5.73 -5.93
C ILE A 79 17.24 7.06 -5.31
N LEU A 80 16.46 8.14 -5.54
CA LEU A 80 16.75 9.49 -5.04
C LEU A 80 16.64 9.64 -3.51
N HIS A 81 16.25 8.59 -2.80
CA HIS A 81 16.07 8.61 -1.34
C HIS A 81 16.79 7.43 -0.66
N ASN A 82 17.95 7.03 -1.20
CA ASN A 82 18.79 5.96 -0.67
C ASN A 82 18.01 4.64 -0.48
N PHE A 83 17.13 4.31 -1.41
CA PHE A 83 16.27 3.12 -1.41
C PHE A 83 15.37 2.96 -0.16
N ARG A 84 15.17 4.03 0.62
CA ARG A 84 14.30 4.06 1.79
C ARG A 84 12.94 4.66 1.42
N GLY A 85 12.05 3.81 0.92
CA GLY A 85 10.71 4.18 0.46
C GLY A 85 9.59 3.81 1.40
N GLY A 86 8.35 3.94 0.91
CA GLY A 86 7.12 3.56 1.60
C GLY A 86 6.85 2.05 1.57
N LYS A 87 5.59 1.66 1.80
CA LYS A 87 5.15 0.25 1.86
C LYS A 87 4.44 -0.23 0.59
N GLY A 88 4.10 0.66 -0.33
CA GLY A 88 3.61 0.32 -1.66
C GLY A 88 2.11 0.04 -1.79
N ALA A 89 1.36 -0.15 -0.70
CA ALA A 89 -0.04 -0.57 -0.75
C ALA A 89 -0.95 0.39 -1.55
N ALA A 90 -0.84 1.70 -1.35
CA ALA A 90 -1.64 2.68 -2.11
C ALA A 90 -1.31 2.67 -3.61
N THR A 91 -0.03 2.56 -3.97
CA THR A 91 0.42 2.47 -5.37
C THR A 91 -0.06 1.17 -6.01
N TYR A 92 0.03 0.05 -5.29
CA TYR A 92 -0.49 -1.24 -5.76
C TYR A 92 -2.01 -1.19 -5.97
N PHE A 93 -2.74 -0.58 -5.06
CA PHE A 93 -4.17 -0.36 -5.24
C PHE A 93 -4.48 0.41 -6.53
N GLY A 94 -3.71 1.47 -6.83
CA GLY A 94 -3.81 2.19 -8.10
C GLY A 94 -3.58 1.31 -9.33
N VAL A 95 -2.64 0.36 -9.27
CA VAL A 95 -2.40 -0.63 -10.33
C VAL A 95 -3.61 -1.56 -10.49
N VAL A 96 -4.07 -2.15 -9.40
CA VAL A 96 -5.16 -3.16 -9.41
C VAL A 96 -6.46 -2.56 -9.97
N ILE A 97 -6.87 -1.38 -9.51
CA ILE A 97 -8.11 -0.74 -9.96
C ILE A 97 -8.05 -0.33 -11.44
N SER A 98 -6.84 -0.03 -11.94
CA SER A 98 -6.63 0.32 -13.35
C SER A 98 -6.69 -0.88 -14.29
N LEU A 99 -6.33 -2.07 -13.81
CA LEU A 99 -6.41 -3.30 -14.59
C LEU A 99 -7.83 -3.85 -14.68
N ASN A 100 -8.56 -3.76 -13.58
CA ASN A 100 -9.96 -4.18 -13.50
C ASN A 100 -10.64 -3.45 -12.34
N SER A 101 -11.59 -2.58 -12.66
CA SER A 101 -12.29 -1.75 -11.68
C SER A 101 -13.09 -2.56 -10.67
N MET A 102 -13.69 -3.69 -11.08
CA MET A 102 -14.43 -4.58 -10.19
C MET A 102 -13.51 -5.21 -9.15
N VAL A 103 -12.37 -5.76 -9.59
CA VAL A 103 -11.33 -6.31 -8.69
C VAL A 103 -10.81 -5.23 -7.75
N GLY A 104 -10.59 -4.02 -8.25
CA GLY A 104 -10.19 -2.87 -7.44
C GLY A 104 -11.23 -2.49 -6.39
N LEU A 105 -12.51 -2.47 -6.74
CA LEU A 105 -13.61 -2.19 -5.82
C LEU A 105 -13.73 -3.27 -4.73
N ILE A 106 -13.62 -4.55 -5.09
CA ILE A 106 -13.61 -5.65 -4.13
C ILE A 106 -12.40 -5.53 -3.18
N ALA A 107 -11.20 -5.25 -3.71
CA ALA A 107 -10.00 -5.04 -2.91
C ALA A 107 -10.15 -3.85 -1.95
N PHE A 108 -10.79 -2.76 -2.40
CA PHE A 108 -11.11 -1.61 -1.55
C PHE A 108 -12.13 -1.97 -0.46
N GLY A 109 -13.14 -2.76 -0.80
CA GLY A 109 -14.13 -3.29 0.15
C GLY A 109 -13.48 -4.15 1.24
N ILE A 110 -12.55 -5.04 0.85
CA ILE A 110 -11.75 -5.85 1.80
C ILE A 110 -10.92 -4.95 2.70
N TRP A 111 -10.21 -3.97 2.13
CA TRP A 111 -9.37 -3.06 2.90
C TRP A 111 -10.17 -2.21 3.88
N SER A 112 -11.28 -1.61 3.44
CA SER A 112 -12.11 -0.77 4.28
C SER A 112 -12.85 -1.58 5.35
N GLY A 113 -13.40 -2.75 5.01
CA GLY A 113 -14.05 -3.65 5.96
C GLY A 113 -13.09 -4.12 7.05
N THR A 114 -11.89 -4.56 6.67
CA THR A 114 -10.86 -4.95 7.63
C THR A 114 -10.39 -3.77 8.49
N LEU A 115 -10.29 -2.57 7.92
CA LEU A 115 -9.94 -1.36 8.67
C LEU A 115 -11.01 -0.99 9.70
N LEU A 116 -12.28 -1.12 9.35
CA LEU A 116 -13.39 -0.85 10.27
C LEU A 116 -13.41 -1.83 11.45
N ILE A 117 -13.13 -3.12 11.20
CA ILE A 117 -13.13 -4.17 12.23
C ILE A 117 -11.91 -4.05 13.16
N TRP A 118 -10.70 -4.01 12.60
CA TRP A 118 -9.46 -4.08 13.39
C TRP A 118 -8.79 -2.73 13.66
N ARG A 119 -9.28 -1.65 13.06
CA ARG A 119 -8.72 -0.29 13.21
C ARG A 119 -7.20 -0.21 13.00
N ASN A 120 -6.67 -1.10 12.17
CA ASN A 120 -5.25 -1.21 11.88
C ASN A 120 -4.98 -1.18 10.37
N VAL A 121 -4.46 -0.05 9.86
CA VAL A 121 -4.17 0.16 8.43
C VAL A 121 -3.16 -0.84 7.89
N GLY A 122 -2.16 -1.24 8.70
CA GLY A 122 -1.14 -2.20 8.29
C GLY A 122 -1.70 -3.60 8.09
N LEU A 123 -2.53 -4.07 9.03
CA LEU A 123 -3.22 -5.35 8.92
C LEU A 123 -4.17 -5.37 7.73
N SER A 124 -4.93 -4.30 7.52
CA SER A 124 -5.83 -4.17 6.36
C SER A 124 -5.06 -4.25 5.04
N ALA A 125 -3.89 -3.60 4.95
CA ALA A 125 -3.05 -3.70 3.76
C ALA A 125 -2.52 -5.13 3.53
N ILE A 126 -2.15 -5.85 4.58
CA ILE A 126 -1.71 -7.25 4.50
C ILE A 126 -2.84 -8.15 4.00
N ILE A 127 -4.02 -8.07 4.61
CA ILE A 127 -5.19 -8.90 4.22
C ILE A 127 -5.58 -8.63 2.76
N THR A 128 -5.63 -7.36 2.36
CA THR A 128 -5.94 -6.99 0.98
C THR A 128 -4.88 -7.49 0.00
N SER A 129 -3.60 -7.39 0.37
CA SER A 129 -2.51 -7.90 -0.48
C SER A 129 -2.57 -9.43 -0.64
N LEU A 130 -2.94 -10.17 0.42
CA LEU A 130 -3.19 -11.63 0.33
C LEU A 130 -4.39 -11.97 -0.55
N SER A 131 -5.44 -11.16 -0.51
CA SER A 131 -6.66 -11.39 -1.30
C SER A 131 -6.46 -11.09 -2.80
N THR A 132 -5.57 -10.16 -3.15
CA THR A 132 -5.44 -9.69 -4.55
C THR A 132 -5.04 -10.80 -5.53
N PRO A 133 -4.07 -11.71 -5.26
CA PRO A 133 -3.79 -12.83 -6.17
C PRO A 133 -4.98 -13.77 -6.36
N ILE A 134 -5.81 -13.97 -5.33
CA ILE A 134 -7.03 -14.78 -5.40
C ILE A 134 -8.04 -14.11 -6.33
N LEU A 135 -8.22 -12.81 -6.21
CA LEU A 135 -9.08 -12.04 -7.10
C LEU A 135 -8.58 -12.06 -8.55
N PHE A 136 -7.26 -12.04 -8.76
CA PHE A 136 -6.67 -12.19 -10.09
C PHE A 136 -6.94 -13.59 -10.66
N ALA A 137 -6.77 -14.64 -9.87
CA ALA A 137 -7.05 -16.01 -10.27
C ALA A 137 -8.53 -16.22 -10.65
N ALA A 138 -9.45 -15.54 -9.97
CA ALA A 138 -10.88 -15.60 -10.26
C ALA A 138 -11.30 -14.77 -11.50
N SER A 139 -10.43 -13.91 -12.03
CA SER A 139 -10.69 -13.07 -13.19
C SER A 139 -10.00 -13.63 -14.44
N ALA A 140 -10.77 -14.02 -15.46
CA ALA A 140 -10.23 -14.61 -16.70
C ALA A 140 -9.14 -13.73 -17.36
N HIS A 141 -9.32 -12.41 -17.34
CA HIS A 141 -8.35 -11.46 -17.92
C HIS A 141 -7.08 -11.30 -17.08
N LEU A 142 -7.16 -11.50 -15.76
CA LEU A 142 -6.05 -11.29 -14.84
C LEU A 142 -5.38 -12.60 -14.41
N TYR A 143 -5.99 -13.75 -14.74
CA TYR A 143 -5.47 -15.07 -14.39
C TYR A 143 -3.98 -15.25 -14.75
N PRO A 144 -3.49 -14.84 -15.94
CA PRO A 144 -2.07 -14.96 -16.29
C PRO A 144 -1.15 -14.11 -15.38
N LEU A 145 -1.69 -13.10 -14.69
CA LEU A 145 -0.95 -12.22 -13.79
C LEU A 145 -0.94 -12.69 -12.34
N THR A 146 -1.59 -13.84 -12.04
CA THR A 146 -1.71 -14.36 -10.66
C THR A 146 -0.34 -14.61 -10.03
N ALA A 147 0.57 -15.30 -10.73
CA ALA A 147 1.91 -15.58 -10.20
C ALA A 147 2.73 -14.32 -9.92
N PRO A 148 2.85 -13.34 -10.85
CA PRO A 148 3.51 -12.08 -10.53
C PRO A 148 2.76 -11.24 -9.47
N ALA A 149 1.43 -11.37 -9.35
CA ALA A 149 0.69 -10.74 -8.27
C ALA A 149 1.03 -11.35 -6.90
N ILE A 150 1.22 -12.66 -6.80
CA ILE A 150 1.71 -13.34 -5.58
C ILE A 150 3.06 -12.74 -5.17
N ALA A 151 4.01 -12.64 -6.10
CA ALA A 151 5.35 -12.11 -5.82
C ALA A 151 5.29 -10.66 -5.30
N LEU A 152 4.50 -9.79 -5.94
CA LEU A 152 4.35 -8.39 -5.52
C LEU A 152 3.62 -8.28 -4.19
N SER A 153 2.57 -9.05 -3.98
CA SER A 153 1.83 -9.09 -2.71
C SER A 153 2.73 -9.55 -1.56
N THR A 154 3.54 -10.58 -1.78
CA THR A 154 4.54 -11.06 -0.80
C THR A 154 5.51 -9.93 -0.42
N LEU A 155 6.01 -9.19 -1.40
CA LEU A 155 6.90 -8.06 -1.14
C LEU A 155 6.22 -6.96 -0.32
N ILE A 156 4.96 -6.64 -0.61
CA ILE A 156 4.17 -5.66 0.16
C ILE A 156 3.97 -6.16 1.60
N ILE A 157 3.67 -7.44 1.79
CA ILE A 157 3.50 -8.05 3.12
C ILE A 157 4.80 -7.96 3.92
N ILE A 158 5.93 -8.30 3.32
CA ILE A 158 7.26 -8.17 3.96
C ILE A 158 7.50 -6.72 4.39
N ARG A 159 7.14 -5.74 3.55
CA ARG A 159 7.26 -4.31 3.89
C ARG A 159 6.31 -3.87 5.02
N HIS A 160 5.28 -4.67 5.33
CA HIS A 160 4.36 -4.45 6.45
C HIS A 160 4.70 -5.29 7.69
N ALA A 161 5.74 -6.13 7.66
CA ALA A 161 6.12 -7.01 8.77
C ALA A 161 6.33 -6.26 10.10
N THR A 162 6.89 -5.05 10.07
CA THR A 162 7.02 -4.20 11.26
C THR A 162 5.69 -3.85 11.90
N ASN A 163 4.64 -3.61 11.07
CA ASN A 163 3.30 -3.32 11.59
C ASN A 163 2.69 -4.54 12.29
N LEU A 164 2.93 -5.73 11.74
CA LEU A 164 2.46 -6.99 12.33
C LEU A 164 3.16 -7.26 13.67
N TYR A 165 4.48 -7.07 13.70
CA TYR A 165 5.27 -7.21 14.94
C TYR A 165 4.79 -6.24 16.04
N GLU A 166 4.58 -4.97 15.72
CA GLU A 166 4.05 -3.97 16.66
C GLU A 166 2.66 -4.34 17.19
N LEU A 167 1.80 -4.93 16.33
CA LEU A 167 0.46 -5.38 16.72
C LEU A 167 0.54 -6.54 17.70
N ILE A 168 1.35 -7.55 17.42
CA ILE A 168 1.55 -8.72 18.28
C ILE A 168 2.07 -8.27 19.64
N LYS A 169 3.11 -7.46 19.67
CA LYS A 169 3.70 -6.94 20.93
C LYS A 169 2.70 -6.14 21.77
N LYS A 170 1.83 -5.38 21.11
CA LYS A 170 0.77 -4.63 21.79
C LYS A 170 -0.25 -5.57 22.45
N ASN A 171 -0.65 -6.63 21.76
CA ASN A 171 -1.60 -7.61 22.30
C ASN A 171 -1.01 -8.38 23.49
N GLU A 172 0.24 -8.82 23.39
CA GLU A 172 0.96 -9.46 24.50
C GLU A 172 1.06 -8.55 25.74
N ALA A 173 1.25 -7.24 25.55
CA ALA A 173 1.30 -6.29 26.66
C ALA A 173 -0.07 -6.09 27.33
N ILE A 174 -1.16 -6.15 26.56
CA ILE A 174 -2.53 -6.07 27.09
C ILE A 174 -2.85 -7.35 27.89
N GLU A 175 -2.52 -8.52 27.36
CA GLU A 175 -2.75 -9.81 28.01
C GLU A 175 -2.03 -9.89 29.35
N LYS A 176 -0.74 -9.53 29.40
CA LYS A 176 0.03 -9.48 30.66
C LYS A 176 -0.52 -8.48 31.69
N ALA A 177 -1.12 -7.38 31.23
CA ALA A 177 -1.74 -6.40 32.12
C ALA A 177 -3.07 -6.90 32.72
N SER A 178 -3.81 -7.75 32.00
CA SER A 178 -5.04 -8.39 32.51
C SER A 178 -4.74 -9.45 33.54
N ASP A 179 -3.69 -10.27 33.32
CA ASP A 179 -3.31 -11.36 34.23
C ASP A 179 -2.77 -10.88 35.60
N HIS A 180 -2.43 -9.60 35.73
CA HIS A 180 -1.97 -9.00 37.00
C HIS A 180 -3.08 -8.30 37.80
N GLN A 181 -4.33 -8.34 37.27
CA GLN A 181 -5.49 -7.74 37.95
C GLN A 181 -6.42 -8.78 38.60
N ASP A 182 -6.17 -10.07 38.37
CA ASP A 182 -6.80 -11.22 39.00
C ASP A 182 -5.89 -11.77 40.14
#